data_b1715e60af0294e9192876e01eb84540
#
_entry.id   b1715e60af0294e9192876e01eb84540
#
_cell.length_a   1.000
_cell.length_b   1.000
_cell.length_c   1.000
_cell.angle_alpha   90.00
_cell.angle_beta   90.00
_cell.angle_gamma   90.00
#
_symmetry.space_group_name_H-M   'P 1'
#
loop_
_entity.id
_entity.type
_entity.pdbx_description
1 polymer ?
#
loop_
_entity_poly.entity_id
_entity_poly.type
_entity_poly.pdbx_seq_one_letter_code
_entity_poly.pdbx_strand_id
1 'polypeptide(L)'
;MGLSSIYNRIALISPYCEIALRHLYWKNVKWLGKFNPNKPAKSSASGETKHVDFEKVIDWLKAKGVGDGSLLIVHSSYAGLECTGLNPEEIVDKLLNLVGPTGTLCMPVIRKFKGEPKASELLTTNIDDLVCTYDVKWTKITSGLLPYCLMRKENAVVSHFPFNPMCAVGPLAEEMMAHNLDGELPSPHGPNSSWKFCYDHNAAVCWLGTDLEHHNTMTHVAEEAFNEWRWRDSWYHIRKFKIIDESGNETNKEVHERKPEWGMLRYAEMNVNRDLKRNNIVDTEMLEGIIPLGFENSRTFVDYLRSKNKKGYPYYKLF
;
A
#
# COMPACT_ATOMS: atom_id res chain seq x y z
N MET A 1 -2.88 -20.07 28.21
CA MET A 1 -2.49 -19.56 26.87
C MET A 1 -3.75 -19.42 26.06
N GLY A 2 -4.07 -18.21 25.57
CA GLY A 2 -5.27 -18.01 24.74
C GLY A 2 -5.10 -18.65 23.36
N LEU A 3 -6.20 -19.05 22.73
CA LEU A 3 -6.26 -19.63 21.38
C LEU A 3 -5.48 -18.79 20.34
N SER A 4 -5.45 -17.44 20.48
CA SER A 4 -4.68 -16.53 19.63
C SER A 4 -3.18 -16.78 19.72
N SER A 5 -2.63 -17.11 20.89
CA SER A 5 -1.20 -17.40 21.08
C SER A 5 -0.76 -18.69 20.38
N ILE A 6 -1.62 -19.72 20.38
CA ILE A 6 -1.35 -21.00 19.68
C ILE A 6 -1.41 -20.77 18.16
N TYR A 7 -2.44 -20.10 17.69
CA TYR A 7 -2.59 -19.75 16.28
C TYR A 7 -1.37 -19.00 15.74
N ASN A 8 -0.92 -17.96 16.46
CA ASN A 8 0.25 -17.17 16.07
C ASN A 8 1.54 -18.02 16.02
N ARG A 9 1.72 -18.96 16.97
CA ARG A 9 2.89 -19.84 16.96
C ARG A 9 2.91 -20.77 15.75
N ILE A 10 1.76 -21.29 15.34
CA ILE A 10 1.64 -22.17 14.18
C ILE A 10 1.81 -21.35 12.89
N ALA A 11 1.18 -20.18 12.78
CA ALA A 11 1.30 -19.30 11.63
C ALA A 11 2.76 -18.88 11.36
N LEU A 12 3.54 -18.63 12.41
CA LEU A 12 4.96 -18.24 12.28
C LEU A 12 5.91 -19.41 11.94
N ILE A 13 5.40 -20.65 11.81
CA ILE A 13 6.26 -21.77 11.38
C ILE A 13 6.68 -21.58 9.93
N SER A 14 5.71 -21.33 9.04
CA SER A 14 5.96 -21.04 7.64
C SER A 14 4.79 -20.27 7.02
N PRO A 15 4.99 -19.59 5.87
CA PRO A 15 3.89 -18.96 5.16
C PRO A 15 2.78 -19.95 4.79
N TYR A 16 3.14 -21.18 4.44
CA TYR A 16 2.15 -22.21 4.11
C TYR A 16 1.28 -22.63 5.30
N CYS A 17 1.84 -22.63 6.52
CA CYS A 17 1.06 -22.85 7.73
C CYS A 17 0.05 -21.70 7.95
N GLU A 18 0.46 -20.47 7.76
CA GLU A 18 -0.44 -19.32 7.85
C GLU A 18 -1.52 -19.39 6.77
N ILE A 19 -1.18 -19.67 5.51
CA ILE A 19 -2.13 -19.84 4.40
C ILE A 19 -3.15 -20.93 4.75
N ALA A 20 -2.71 -22.10 5.21
CA ALA A 20 -3.62 -23.19 5.57
C ALA A 20 -4.60 -22.80 6.69
N LEU A 21 -4.09 -22.11 7.73
CA LEU A 21 -4.95 -21.61 8.82
C LEU A 21 -5.97 -20.59 8.32
N ARG A 22 -5.60 -19.73 7.37
CA ARG A 22 -6.50 -18.73 6.78
C ARG A 22 -7.57 -19.37 5.91
N HIS A 23 -7.22 -20.38 5.10
CA HIS A 23 -8.19 -21.16 4.35
C HIS A 23 -9.21 -21.83 5.27
N LEU A 24 -8.76 -22.43 6.39
CA LEU A 24 -9.65 -23.00 7.39
C LEU A 24 -10.57 -21.94 8.01
N TYR A 25 -10.03 -20.77 8.34
CA TYR A 25 -10.82 -19.66 8.86
C TYR A 25 -11.89 -19.19 7.86
N TRP A 26 -11.51 -18.91 6.62
CA TRP A 26 -12.44 -18.39 5.61
C TRP A 26 -13.51 -19.41 5.21
N LYS A 27 -13.18 -20.71 5.14
CA LYS A 27 -14.18 -21.77 4.95
C LYS A 27 -15.22 -21.81 6.08
N ASN A 28 -14.82 -21.45 7.28
CA ASN A 28 -15.64 -21.55 8.48
C ASN A 28 -16.01 -20.18 9.06
N VAL A 29 -15.87 -19.10 8.31
CA VAL A 29 -16.03 -17.71 8.79
C VAL A 29 -17.40 -17.45 9.41
N LYS A 30 -18.47 -18.06 8.90
CA LYS A 30 -19.83 -17.95 9.47
C LYS A 30 -19.93 -18.48 10.89
N TRP A 31 -19.15 -19.49 11.22
CA TRP A 31 -19.10 -20.11 12.56
C TRP A 31 -18.03 -19.46 13.42
N LEU A 32 -16.80 -19.33 12.93
CA LEU A 32 -15.66 -18.74 13.64
C LEU A 32 -15.78 -17.24 13.85
N GLY A 33 -16.44 -16.52 12.95
CA GLY A 33 -16.70 -15.08 13.07
C GLY A 33 -17.52 -14.69 14.30
N LYS A 34 -18.24 -15.64 14.90
CA LYS A 34 -18.94 -15.45 16.19
C LYS A 34 -17.94 -15.31 17.36
N PHE A 35 -16.74 -15.84 17.22
CA PHE A 35 -15.68 -15.83 18.23
C PHE A 35 -14.58 -14.80 17.95
N ASN A 36 -14.78 -13.89 16.98
CA ASN A 36 -13.80 -12.85 16.67
C ASN A 36 -13.83 -11.75 17.74
N PRO A 37 -12.82 -11.68 18.64
CA PRO A 37 -12.77 -10.66 19.69
C PRO A 37 -12.45 -9.26 19.13
N ASN A 38 -12.04 -9.15 17.87
CA ASN A 38 -11.63 -7.91 17.21
C ASN A 38 -12.75 -7.34 16.31
N LYS A 39 -14.00 -7.31 16.75
CA LYS A 39 -14.91 -6.31 16.19
C LYS A 39 -14.33 -4.95 16.56
N PRO A 40 -14.01 -4.09 15.58
CA PRO A 40 -13.63 -2.74 15.91
C PRO A 40 -14.74 -2.18 16.77
N ALA A 41 -14.40 -1.74 17.99
CA ALA A 41 -15.30 -0.99 18.80
C ALA A 41 -15.74 0.18 17.91
N LYS A 42 -17.05 0.33 17.68
CA LYS A 42 -17.56 1.57 17.12
C LYS A 42 -17.05 2.65 18.05
N SER A 43 -16.10 3.43 17.59
CA SER A 43 -15.67 4.61 18.30
C SER A 43 -16.87 5.56 18.33
N SER A 44 -17.63 5.51 19.40
CA SER A 44 -18.55 6.56 19.77
C SER A 44 -17.70 7.72 20.31
N ALA A 45 -17.05 8.43 19.41
CA ALA A 45 -16.42 9.69 19.72
C ALA A 45 -17.52 10.75 19.81
N SER A 46 -18.23 10.78 20.94
CA SER A 46 -19.01 11.92 21.41
C SER A 46 -18.15 12.71 22.40
N GLY A 47 -17.05 13.22 21.94
CA GLY A 47 -16.23 14.22 22.62
C GLY A 47 -15.96 15.35 21.63
N GLU A 48 -15.84 16.57 22.09
CA GLU A 48 -15.37 17.70 21.28
C GLU A 48 -14.07 17.27 20.61
N THR A 49 -14.08 17.15 19.29
CA THR A 49 -12.89 16.76 18.51
C THR A 49 -11.93 17.94 18.61
N LYS A 50 -10.85 17.78 19.39
CA LYS A 50 -9.82 18.82 19.49
C LYS A 50 -9.30 19.12 18.09
N HIS A 51 -9.39 20.37 17.68
CA HIS A 51 -8.86 20.83 16.40
C HIS A 51 -7.33 20.78 16.42
N VAL A 52 -6.75 20.25 15.36
CA VAL A 52 -5.30 20.20 15.14
C VAL A 52 -4.96 20.98 13.87
N ASP A 53 -4.09 21.98 13.99
CA ASP A 53 -3.63 22.72 12.82
C ASP A 53 -2.78 21.83 11.92
N PHE A 54 -3.17 21.72 10.65
CA PHE A 54 -2.45 20.91 9.65
C PHE A 54 -1.03 21.41 9.38
N GLU A 55 -0.73 22.69 9.65
CA GLU A 55 0.63 23.22 9.54
C GLU A 55 1.62 22.44 10.43
N LYS A 56 1.17 21.87 11.54
CA LYS A 56 2.01 21.00 12.37
C LYS A 56 2.39 19.70 11.67
N VAL A 57 1.51 19.16 10.80
CA VAL A 57 1.83 18.01 9.93
C VAL A 57 2.86 18.43 8.89
N ILE A 58 2.70 19.61 8.29
CA ILE A 58 3.66 20.16 7.33
C ILE A 58 5.03 20.37 8.00
N ASP A 59 5.07 20.95 9.18
CA ASP A 59 6.31 21.18 9.93
C ASP A 59 6.98 19.86 10.34
N TRP A 60 6.18 18.85 10.69
CA TRP A 60 6.69 17.52 10.98
C TRP A 60 7.32 16.88 9.72
N LEU A 61 6.69 17.00 8.54
CA LEU A 61 7.26 16.53 7.28
C LEU A 61 8.55 17.28 6.92
N LYS A 62 8.60 18.60 7.12
CA LYS A 62 9.82 19.39 6.93
C LYS A 62 10.96 18.93 7.85
N ALA A 63 10.65 18.61 9.10
CA ALA A 63 11.62 18.07 10.04
C ALA A 63 12.17 16.70 9.63
N LYS A 64 11.43 15.94 8.79
CA LYS A 64 11.89 14.69 8.14
C LYS A 64 12.66 14.94 6.84
N GLY A 65 12.88 16.19 6.45
CA GLY A 65 13.60 16.56 5.24
C GLY A 65 12.74 16.65 3.98
N VAL A 66 11.41 16.63 4.12
CA VAL A 66 10.50 16.84 2.98
C VAL A 66 10.38 18.32 2.68
N GLY A 67 10.57 18.70 1.44
CA GLY A 67 10.48 20.10 0.99
C GLY A 67 10.53 20.21 -0.53
N ASP A 68 10.86 21.40 -1.03
CA ASP A 68 10.95 21.65 -2.48
C ASP A 68 11.91 20.65 -3.14
N GLY A 69 11.47 20.08 -4.27
CA GLY A 69 12.20 19.04 -4.99
C GLY A 69 12.01 17.61 -4.48
N SER A 70 11.30 17.39 -3.38
CA SER A 70 11.08 16.05 -2.85
C SER A 70 10.17 15.21 -3.74
N LEU A 71 10.49 13.92 -3.92
CA LEU A 71 9.54 12.90 -4.35
C LEU A 71 8.87 12.34 -3.10
N LEU A 72 7.57 12.58 -2.93
CA LEU A 72 6.81 12.23 -1.74
C LEU A 72 5.67 11.26 -2.04
N ILE A 73 5.69 10.07 -1.43
CA ILE A 73 4.56 9.14 -1.41
C ILE A 73 3.72 9.40 -0.16
N VAL A 74 2.41 9.55 -0.33
CA VAL A 74 1.49 9.74 0.79
C VAL A 74 0.46 8.62 0.84
N HIS A 75 0.47 7.86 1.93
CA HIS A 75 -0.63 7.03 2.36
C HIS A 75 -1.48 7.81 3.36
N SER A 76 -2.79 7.82 3.20
CA SER A 76 -3.63 8.65 4.03
C SER A 76 -4.98 8.03 4.38
N SER A 77 -5.49 8.41 5.55
CA SER A 77 -6.89 8.24 5.91
C SER A 77 -7.50 9.60 6.25
N TYR A 78 -8.44 10.07 5.42
CA TYR A 78 -9.07 11.34 5.66
C TYR A 78 -9.81 11.38 7.01
N ALA A 79 -10.44 10.26 7.40
CA ALA A 79 -11.09 10.16 8.71
C ALA A 79 -10.14 10.45 9.90
N GLY A 80 -8.86 10.11 9.76
CA GLY A 80 -7.83 10.45 10.75
C GLY A 80 -7.32 11.88 10.65
N LEU A 81 -7.73 12.64 9.62
CA LEU A 81 -7.34 14.03 9.37
C LEU A 81 -8.51 15.03 9.50
N GLU A 82 -9.75 14.55 9.67
CA GLU A 82 -10.95 15.41 9.82
C GLU A 82 -10.82 16.44 10.94
N CYS A 83 -10.07 16.10 11.99
CA CYS A 83 -9.79 17.01 13.10
C CYS A 83 -9.01 18.27 12.70
N THR A 84 -8.45 18.31 11.50
CA THR A 84 -7.76 19.51 10.98
C THR A 84 -8.72 20.56 10.43
N GLY A 85 -9.99 20.21 10.22
CA GLY A 85 -10.99 21.08 9.62
C GLY A 85 -10.81 21.36 8.14
N LEU A 86 -9.72 20.85 7.51
CA LEU A 86 -9.48 20.99 6.08
C LEU A 86 -10.24 19.94 5.29
N ASN A 87 -10.71 20.30 4.11
CA ASN A 87 -11.23 19.32 3.16
C ASN A 87 -10.07 18.57 2.44
N PRO A 88 -10.35 17.43 1.79
CA PRO A 88 -9.32 16.63 1.14
C PRO A 88 -8.52 17.36 0.06
N GLU A 89 -9.15 18.30 -0.66
CA GLU A 89 -8.51 19.08 -1.72
C GLU A 89 -7.50 20.08 -1.14
N GLU A 90 -7.88 20.79 -0.06
CA GLU A 90 -6.99 21.70 0.67
C GLU A 90 -5.77 20.99 1.24
N ILE A 91 -5.94 19.75 1.75
CA ILE A 91 -4.81 18.94 2.22
C ILE A 91 -3.87 18.59 1.06
N VAL A 92 -4.40 18.16 -0.08
CA VAL A 92 -3.60 17.86 -1.27
C VAL A 92 -2.84 19.10 -1.74
N ASP A 93 -3.48 20.27 -1.77
CA ASP A 93 -2.83 21.52 -2.18
C ASP A 93 -1.70 21.93 -1.22
N LYS A 94 -1.87 21.76 0.09
CA LYS A 94 -0.79 22.00 1.06
C LYS A 94 0.39 21.04 0.86
N LEU A 95 0.13 19.77 0.52
CA LEU A 95 1.19 18.79 0.22
C LEU A 95 1.90 19.10 -1.09
N LEU A 96 1.18 19.53 -2.13
CA LEU A 96 1.78 20.00 -3.39
C LEU A 96 2.64 21.25 -3.16
N ASN A 97 2.15 22.19 -2.37
CA ASN A 97 2.93 23.38 -2.00
C ASN A 97 4.19 23.03 -1.19
N LEU A 98 4.14 22.01 -0.34
CA LEU A 98 5.30 21.55 0.42
C LEU A 98 6.40 21.01 -0.47
N VAL A 99 6.07 20.16 -1.45
CA VAL A 99 7.06 19.59 -2.37
C VAL A 99 7.50 20.59 -3.44
N GLY A 100 6.73 21.66 -3.65
CA GLY A 100 7.04 22.74 -4.58
C GLY A 100 6.99 22.34 -6.05
N PRO A 101 7.30 23.29 -6.95
CA PRO A 101 7.20 23.07 -8.40
C PRO A 101 8.26 22.10 -8.96
N THR A 102 9.34 21.88 -8.22
CA THR A 102 10.43 20.96 -8.60
C THR A 102 10.27 19.58 -7.98
N GLY A 103 9.34 19.41 -7.03
CA GLY A 103 9.02 18.15 -6.40
C GLY A 103 7.87 17.40 -7.08
N THR A 104 7.64 16.16 -6.63
CA THR A 104 6.56 15.31 -7.14
C THR A 104 5.83 14.68 -5.97
N LEU A 105 4.51 14.92 -5.91
CA LEU A 105 3.60 14.26 -4.97
C LEU A 105 2.97 13.05 -5.64
N CYS A 106 3.00 11.89 -4.99
CA CYS A 106 2.32 10.70 -5.48
C CYS A 106 1.53 9.98 -4.38
N MET A 107 0.46 9.32 -4.80
CA MET A 107 -0.44 8.56 -3.92
C MET A 107 -0.90 7.28 -4.60
N PRO A 108 -1.07 6.17 -3.86
CA PRO A 108 -1.68 4.95 -4.40
C PRO A 108 -3.16 5.20 -4.71
N VAL A 109 -3.60 4.77 -5.90
CA VAL A 109 -4.99 4.91 -6.38
C VAL A 109 -5.62 3.53 -6.62
N ILE A 110 -5.71 2.76 -5.54
CA ILE A 110 -6.16 1.37 -5.57
C ILE A 110 -7.54 1.26 -6.23
N ARG A 111 -7.65 0.35 -7.18
CA ARG A 111 -8.84 0.17 -8.01
C ARG A 111 -9.70 -1.01 -7.54
N LYS A 112 -10.98 -0.91 -7.84
CA LYS A 112 -11.91 -2.03 -7.72
C LYS A 112 -12.49 -2.33 -9.09
N PHE A 113 -12.21 -3.53 -9.58
CA PHE A 113 -12.66 -3.96 -10.89
C PHE A 113 -14.07 -4.57 -10.82
N LYS A 114 -14.82 -4.38 -11.90
CA LYS A 114 -16.17 -4.93 -12.02
C LYS A 114 -16.07 -6.44 -12.28
N GLY A 115 -16.87 -7.21 -11.55
CA GLY A 115 -16.90 -8.67 -11.69
C GLY A 115 -15.89 -9.42 -10.80
N GLU A 116 -15.02 -8.74 -10.08
CA GLU A 116 -14.14 -9.40 -9.11
C GLU A 116 -14.93 -10.02 -7.95
N PRO A 117 -14.50 -11.21 -7.49
CA PRO A 117 -15.09 -11.83 -6.31
C PRO A 117 -14.92 -10.95 -5.06
N LYS A 118 -15.75 -11.15 -4.06
CA LYS A 118 -15.55 -10.53 -2.75
C LYS A 118 -14.27 -11.08 -2.10
N ALA A 119 -13.66 -10.32 -1.21
CA ALA A 119 -12.46 -10.73 -0.47
C ALA A 119 -12.64 -12.12 0.21
N SER A 120 -13.84 -12.44 0.71
CA SER A 120 -14.15 -13.73 1.30
C SER A 120 -14.21 -14.90 0.30
N GLU A 121 -14.28 -14.62 -0.98
CA GLU A 121 -14.45 -15.62 -2.06
C GLU A 121 -13.13 -15.78 -2.85
N LEU A 122 -12.18 -14.86 -2.71
CA LEU A 122 -10.91 -14.84 -3.45
C LEU A 122 -10.08 -16.11 -3.26
N LEU A 123 -10.14 -16.77 -2.09
CA LEU A 123 -9.41 -18.01 -1.82
C LEU A 123 -10.07 -19.26 -2.42
N THR A 124 -11.28 -19.15 -2.91
CA THR A 124 -12.09 -20.31 -3.39
C THR A 124 -12.54 -20.15 -4.82
N THR A 125 -12.36 -18.99 -5.43
CA THR A 125 -12.78 -18.70 -6.81
C THR A 125 -11.55 -18.68 -7.70
N ASN A 126 -11.59 -19.43 -8.80
CA ASN A 126 -10.58 -19.29 -9.85
C ASN A 126 -10.84 -18.00 -10.63
N ILE A 127 -9.85 -17.11 -10.64
CA ILE A 127 -9.90 -15.80 -11.31
C ILE A 127 -8.92 -15.68 -12.48
N ASP A 128 -8.19 -16.75 -12.81
CA ASP A 128 -7.15 -16.72 -13.85
C ASP A 128 -7.72 -16.46 -15.26
N ASP A 129 -8.96 -16.89 -15.50
CA ASP A 129 -9.66 -16.65 -16.77
C ASP A 129 -10.53 -15.39 -16.79
N LEU A 130 -10.64 -14.70 -15.67
CA LEU A 130 -11.41 -13.47 -15.57
C LEU A 130 -10.69 -12.32 -16.28
N VAL A 131 -11.31 -11.80 -17.35
CA VAL A 131 -10.84 -10.58 -18.00
C VAL A 131 -11.49 -9.37 -17.33
N CYS A 132 -10.67 -8.56 -16.65
CA CYS A 132 -11.12 -7.32 -16.04
C CYS A 132 -10.89 -6.13 -16.97
N THR A 133 -11.74 -5.12 -16.87
CA THR A 133 -11.51 -3.84 -17.55
C THR A 133 -10.91 -2.84 -16.56
N TYR A 134 -9.77 -2.28 -16.92
CA TYR A 134 -9.16 -1.16 -16.24
C TYR A 134 -9.22 0.08 -17.13
N ASP A 135 -10.18 0.94 -16.85
CA ASP A 135 -10.23 2.29 -17.41
C ASP A 135 -9.50 3.22 -16.45
N VAL A 136 -8.43 3.84 -16.93
CA VAL A 136 -7.54 4.68 -16.10
C VAL A 136 -8.30 5.86 -15.48
N LYS A 137 -9.29 6.43 -16.19
CA LYS A 137 -10.12 7.54 -15.71
C LYS A 137 -11.27 7.09 -14.80
N TRP A 138 -11.97 6.02 -15.20
CA TRP A 138 -13.30 5.74 -14.67
C TRP A 138 -13.39 4.52 -13.74
N THR A 139 -12.35 3.68 -13.69
CA THR A 139 -12.36 2.55 -12.73
C THR A 139 -12.39 3.08 -11.30
N LYS A 140 -13.33 2.57 -10.51
CA LYS A 140 -13.58 3.02 -9.14
C LYS A 140 -12.34 2.94 -8.27
N ILE A 141 -12.02 4.04 -7.56
CA ILE A 141 -10.96 4.12 -6.56
C ILE A 141 -11.49 3.67 -5.19
N THR A 142 -10.64 2.99 -4.42
CA THR A 142 -10.95 2.54 -3.06
C THR A 142 -9.95 3.03 -2.02
N SER A 143 -8.88 3.70 -2.44
CA SER A 143 -7.78 4.18 -1.57
C SER A 143 -8.07 5.50 -0.82
N GLY A 144 -9.28 6.05 -0.91
CA GLY A 144 -9.68 7.20 -0.12
C GLY A 144 -9.84 8.50 -0.91
N LEU A 145 -10.10 9.59 -0.20
CA LEU A 145 -10.47 10.89 -0.79
C LEU A 145 -9.25 11.67 -1.29
N LEU A 146 -8.13 11.66 -0.56
CA LEU A 146 -6.94 12.41 -0.98
C LEU A 146 -6.39 11.92 -2.34
N PRO A 147 -6.19 10.61 -2.56
CA PRO A 147 -5.82 10.09 -3.88
C PRO A 147 -6.82 10.47 -4.99
N TYR A 148 -8.11 10.48 -4.67
CA TYR A 148 -9.14 10.93 -5.62
C TYR A 148 -8.97 12.39 -5.99
N CYS A 149 -8.70 13.29 -5.02
CA CYS A 149 -8.46 14.70 -5.27
C CYS A 149 -7.16 14.92 -6.07
N LEU A 150 -6.08 14.16 -5.77
CA LEU A 150 -4.83 14.25 -6.52
C LEU A 150 -5.02 13.89 -7.99
N MET A 151 -5.78 12.83 -8.30
CA MET A 151 -6.10 12.43 -9.69
C MET A 151 -6.85 13.49 -10.48
N ARG A 152 -7.49 14.44 -9.84
CA ARG A 152 -8.27 15.52 -10.47
C ARG A 152 -7.45 16.80 -10.69
N LYS A 153 -6.23 16.83 -10.19
CA LYS A 153 -5.33 17.98 -10.43
C LYS A 153 -4.91 18.03 -11.89
N GLU A 154 -4.71 19.24 -12.39
CA GLU A 154 -4.12 19.45 -13.70
C GLU A 154 -2.73 18.77 -13.75
N ASN A 155 -2.40 18.15 -14.85
CA ASN A 155 -1.15 17.39 -15.05
C ASN A 155 -0.97 16.16 -14.11
N ALA A 156 -2.06 15.63 -13.54
CA ALA A 156 -2.01 14.37 -12.83
C ALA A 156 -1.79 13.20 -13.80
N VAL A 157 -0.76 12.40 -13.57
CA VAL A 157 -0.43 11.20 -14.34
C VAL A 157 -0.75 9.97 -13.52
N VAL A 158 -1.47 9.01 -14.10
CA VAL A 158 -1.90 7.77 -13.45
C VAL A 158 -1.25 6.57 -14.10
N SER A 159 -0.79 5.63 -13.31
CA SER A 159 -0.23 4.37 -13.80
C SER A 159 -1.26 3.59 -14.62
N HIS A 160 -0.85 3.10 -15.78
CA HIS A 160 -1.65 2.16 -16.59
C HIS A 160 -1.60 0.72 -16.05
N PHE A 161 -0.75 0.44 -15.08
CA PHE A 161 -0.72 -0.87 -14.42
C PHE A 161 -1.91 -1.02 -13.48
N PRO A 162 -2.73 -2.10 -13.58
CA PRO A 162 -4.01 -2.19 -12.89
C PRO A 162 -3.91 -2.40 -11.37
N PHE A 163 -2.87 -3.10 -10.89
CA PHE A 163 -2.71 -3.40 -9.47
C PHE A 163 -1.79 -2.40 -8.77
N ASN A 164 -2.23 -1.91 -7.61
CA ASN A 164 -1.51 -0.90 -6.84
C ASN A 164 -1.03 0.29 -7.70
N PRO A 165 -1.87 0.80 -8.63
CA PRO A 165 -1.50 1.95 -9.44
C PRO A 165 -1.25 3.17 -8.57
N MET A 166 -0.34 4.03 -9.02
CA MET A 166 -0.08 5.33 -8.42
C MET A 166 -0.65 6.44 -9.30
N CYS A 167 -0.97 7.55 -8.66
CA CYS A 167 -1.17 8.84 -9.30
C CYS A 167 -0.08 9.78 -8.82
N ALA A 168 0.48 10.58 -9.71
CA ALA A 168 1.51 11.55 -9.38
C ALA A 168 1.25 12.91 -10.07
N VAL A 169 1.67 13.98 -9.38
CA VAL A 169 1.70 15.35 -9.89
C VAL A 169 3.08 15.93 -9.63
N GLY A 170 3.75 16.40 -10.66
CA GLY A 170 5.09 17.00 -10.61
C GLY A 170 6.00 16.50 -11.72
N PRO A 171 7.25 17.02 -11.78
CA PRO A 171 8.16 16.77 -12.90
C PRO A 171 8.51 15.31 -13.19
N LEU A 172 8.48 14.45 -12.16
CA LEU A 172 8.83 13.04 -12.31
C LEU A 172 7.60 12.16 -12.67
N ALA A 173 6.39 12.72 -12.75
CA ALA A 173 5.15 11.93 -12.88
C ALA A 173 5.11 11.10 -14.17
N GLU A 174 5.45 11.69 -15.31
CA GLU A 174 5.46 11.00 -16.62
C GLU A 174 6.49 9.86 -16.64
N GLU A 175 7.73 10.15 -16.25
CA GLU A 175 8.81 9.16 -16.23
C GLU A 175 8.49 7.99 -15.29
N MET A 176 7.93 8.29 -14.11
CA MET A 176 7.50 7.29 -13.13
C MET A 176 6.51 6.29 -13.71
N MET A 177 5.61 6.72 -14.60
CA MET A 177 4.52 5.90 -15.13
C MET A 177 4.82 5.28 -16.48
N ALA A 178 5.83 5.77 -17.22
CA ALA A 178 6.08 5.45 -18.62
C ALA A 178 6.29 3.95 -18.90
N HIS A 179 6.90 3.22 -17.96
CA HIS A 179 7.34 1.83 -18.17
C HIS A 179 6.56 0.79 -17.38
N ASN A 180 5.46 1.17 -16.73
CA ASN A 180 4.76 0.29 -15.80
C ASN A 180 4.14 -0.98 -16.44
N LEU A 181 3.92 -0.98 -17.75
CA LEU A 181 3.42 -2.13 -18.52
C LEU A 181 4.50 -2.83 -19.35
N ASP A 182 5.76 -2.42 -19.24
CA ASP A 182 6.84 -3.00 -20.04
C ASP A 182 7.19 -4.42 -19.57
N GLY A 183 7.56 -5.23 -20.55
CA GLY A 183 7.86 -6.64 -20.35
C GLY A 183 6.68 -7.56 -20.73
N GLU A 184 6.96 -8.86 -20.77
CA GLU A 184 5.97 -9.88 -21.13
C GLU A 184 4.88 -9.99 -20.05
N LEU A 185 5.31 -10.14 -18.80
CA LEU A 185 4.46 -10.26 -17.61
C LEU A 185 4.90 -9.26 -16.52
N PRO A 186 4.56 -7.98 -16.67
CA PRO A 186 4.90 -6.98 -15.67
C PRO A 186 4.18 -7.27 -14.33
N SER A 187 4.78 -6.84 -13.22
CA SER A 187 4.24 -7.00 -11.88
C SER A 187 4.10 -5.65 -11.16
N PRO A 188 3.19 -5.54 -10.16
CA PRO A 188 2.85 -4.24 -9.56
C PRO A 188 4.02 -3.54 -8.88
N HIS A 189 5.00 -4.28 -8.37
CA HIS A 189 6.16 -3.72 -7.67
C HIS A 189 7.49 -4.21 -8.30
N GLY A 190 7.42 -4.74 -9.53
CA GLY A 190 8.57 -5.25 -10.27
C GLY A 190 9.53 -4.15 -10.75
N PRO A 191 10.55 -4.55 -11.55
CA PRO A 191 11.64 -3.63 -11.94
C PRO A 191 11.19 -2.35 -12.65
N ASN A 192 10.10 -2.41 -13.42
CA ASN A 192 9.58 -1.29 -14.21
C ASN A 192 8.40 -0.58 -13.54
N SER A 193 8.08 -0.90 -12.29
CA SER A 193 6.94 -0.33 -11.58
C SER A 193 7.20 1.09 -11.08
N SER A 194 6.14 1.89 -10.94
CA SER A 194 6.19 3.20 -10.27
C SER A 194 6.75 3.11 -8.84
N TRP A 195 6.52 2.02 -8.15
CA TRP A 195 7.04 1.77 -6.81
C TRP A 195 8.55 1.57 -6.80
N LYS A 196 9.08 0.82 -7.78
CA LYS A 196 10.54 0.64 -7.93
C LYS A 196 11.21 1.96 -8.34
N PHE A 197 10.56 2.75 -9.21
CA PHE A 197 11.01 4.10 -9.53
C PHE A 197 11.16 4.96 -8.27
N CYS A 198 10.18 4.93 -7.36
CA CYS A 198 10.26 5.64 -6.09
C CYS A 198 11.45 5.18 -5.22
N TYR A 199 11.75 3.87 -5.20
CA TYR A 199 12.95 3.35 -4.55
C TYR A 199 14.24 3.90 -5.20
N ASP A 200 14.33 3.88 -6.54
CA ASP A 200 15.50 4.34 -7.27
C ASP A 200 15.77 5.83 -7.06
N HIS A 201 14.71 6.62 -6.88
CA HIS A 201 14.77 8.06 -6.63
C HIS A 201 14.77 8.43 -5.14
N ASN A 202 14.86 7.42 -4.25
CA ASN A 202 14.95 7.65 -2.80
C ASN A 202 13.77 8.46 -2.25
N ALA A 203 12.55 8.12 -2.68
CA ALA A 203 11.34 8.83 -2.28
C ALA A 203 11.14 8.84 -0.76
N ALA A 204 10.65 9.95 -0.24
CA ALA A 204 10.07 10.02 1.09
C ALA A 204 8.70 9.34 1.07
N VAL A 205 8.39 8.55 2.09
CA VAL A 205 7.11 7.88 2.25
C VAL A 205 6.49 8.25 3.57
N CYS A 206 5.25 8.73 3.57
CA CYS A 206 4.57 9.07 4.81
C CYS A 206 3.16 8.48 4.92
N TRP A 207 2.72 8.32 6.16
CA TRP A 207 1.36 7.95 6.54
C TRP A 207 0.75 9.09 7.32
N LEU A 208 -0.39 9.58 6.86
CA LEU A 208 -1.10 10.70 7.46
C LEU A 208 -2.50 10.27 7.89
N GLY A 209 -2.78 10.31 9.19
CA GLY A 209 -4.06 9.88 9.74
C GLY A 209 -4.34 8.38 9.68
N THR A 210 -3.31 7.57 9.44
CA THR A 210 -3.38 6.10 9.37
C THR A 210 -2.10 5.47 9.91
N ASP A 211 -2.12 4.16 10.09
CA ASP A 211 -0.97 3.42 10.61
C ASP A 211 -0.15 2.76 9.50
N LEU A 212 1.08 2.40 9.86
CA LEU A 212 2.04 1.67 9.05
C LEU A 212 1.59 0.22 8.74
N GLU A 213 0.83 -0.40 9.65
CA GLU A 213 0.64 -1.86 9.63
C GLU A 213 -0.22 -2.34 8.46
N HIS A 214 -1.05 -1.45 7.90
CA HIS A 214 -2.00 -1.79 6.85
C HIS A 214 -1.66 -1.20 5.48
N HIS A 215 -0.64 -0.32 5.39
CA HIS A 215 -0.47 0.51 4.19
C HIS A 215 0.96 0.58 3.65
N ASN A 216 1.88 -0.28 4.11
CA ASN A 216 3.27 -0.22 3.65
C ASN A 216 3.49 -0.99 2.35
N THR A 217 3.13 -0.37 1.23
CA THR A 217 3.27 -0.98 -0.10
C THR A 217 4.73 -1.10 -0.55
N MET A 218 5.64 -0.25 -0.03
CA MET A 218 7.07 -0.34 -0.34
C MET A 218 7.68 -1.69 0.05
N THR A 219 7.10 -2.40 1.01
CA THR A 219 7.49 -3.77 1.37
C THR A 219 7.57 -4.68 0.14
N HIS A 220 6.62 -4.55 -0.78
CA HIS A 220 6.52 -5.40 -1.96
C HIS A 220 7.59 -5.12 -3.01
N VAL A 221 8.23 -3.96 -2.98
CA VAL A 221 9.40 -3.68 -3.82
C VAL A 221 10.57 -4.59 -3.43
N ALA A 222 10.79 -4.82 -2.12
CA ALA A 222 11.81 -5.76 -1.66
C ALA A 222 11.51 -7.22 -2.08
N GLU A 223 10.25 -7.55 -2.27
CA GLU A 223 9.79 -8.88 -2.64
C GLU A 223 9.78 -9.11 -4.17
N GLU A 224 9.41 -8.10 -4.95
CA GLU A 224 9.11 -8.26 -6.37
C GLU A 224 10.17 -7.68 -7.32
N ALA A 225 10.84 -6.59 -6.95
CA ALA A 225 11.78 -5.91 -7.83
C ALA A 225 13.18 -6.57 -7.88
N PHE A 226 13.46 -7.50 -6.97
CA PHE A 226 14.75 -8.14 -6.82
C PHE A 226 14.64 -9.66 -6.82
N ASN A 227 15.76 -10.35 -7.04
CA ASN A 227 15.76 -11.81 -7.19
C ASN A 227 15.90 -12.60 -5.89
N GLU A 228 15.99 -11.92 -4.75
CA GLU A 228 16.28 -12.58 -3.47
C GLU A 228 15.04 -13.16 -2.78
N TRP A 229 13.82 -12.92 -3.29
CA TRP A 229 12.59 -13.39 -2.66
C TRP A 229 12.42 -14.91 -2.77
N ARG A 230 12.33 -15.58 -1.64
CA ARG A 230 12.37 -17.05 -1.53
C ARG A 230 11.16 -17.78 -2.10
N TRP A 231 10.02 -17.11 -2.12
CA TRP A 231 8.76 -17.73 -2.54
C TRP A 231 8.29 -17.23 -3.90
N ARG A 232 9.19 -16.69 -4.71
CA ARG A 232 8.90 -16.10 -6.02
C ARG A 232 8.13 -17.03 -6.94
N ASP A 233 8.50 -18.33 -7.00
CA ASP A 233 7.89 -19.32 -7.89
C ASP A 233 6.42 -19.61 -7.56
N SER A 234 6.02 -19.39 -6.30
CA SER A 234 4.64 -19.59 -5.85
C SER A 234 3.86 -18.28 -5.64
N TRP A 235 4.51 -17.14 -5.88
CA TRP A 235 4.00 -15.81 -5.52
C TRP A 235 2.91 -15.30 -6.43
N TYR A 236 3.09 -15.50 -7.74
CA TYR A 236 2.22 -14.89 -8.74
C TYR A 236 1.20 -15.86 -9.33
N HIS A 237 0.10 -15.27 -9.80
CA HIS A 237 -0.72 -15.80 -10.87
C HIS A 237 -0.88 -14.75 -11.97
N ILE A 238 -1.38 -15.17 -13.14
CA ILE A 238 -1.56 -14.28 -14.29
C ILE A 238 -2.98 -13.74 -14.27
N ARG A 239 -3.12 -12.44 -14.49
CA ARG A 239 -4.40 -11.77 -14.66
C ARG A 239 -4.48 -11.12 -16.03
N LYS A 240 -5.67 -11.16 -16.58
CA LYS A 240 -5.96 -10.64 -17.92
C LYS A 240 -6.73 -9.33 -17.80
N PHE A 241 -6.24 -8.31 -18.45
CA PHE A 241 -6.87 -6.98 -18.43
C PHE A 241 -7.07 -6.45 -19.84
N LYS A 242 -8.24 -5.80 -20.03
CA LYS A 242 -8.47 -4.81 -21.04
C LYS A 242 -8.21 -3.44 -20.40
N ILE A 243 -7.16 -2.77 -20.81
CA ILE A 243 -6.73 -1.47 -20.29
C ILE A 243 -7.22 -0.40 -21.28
N ILE A 244 -7.89 0.62 -20.75
CA ILE A 244 -8.36 1.79 -21.52
C ILE A 244 -7.60 3.00 -20.99
N ASP A 245 -6.78 3.61 -21.84
CA ASP A 245 -5.97 4.78 -21.49
C ASP A 245 -6.79 6.08 -21.43
N GLU A 246 -6.14 7.22 -21.15
CA GLU A 246 -6.76 8.54 -21.05
C GLU A 246 -7.33 9.03 -22.38
N SER A 247 -6.85 8.50 -23.49
CA SER A 247 -7.31 8.83 -24.84
C SER A 247 -8.43 7.91 -25.33
N GLY A 248 -8.75 6.86 -24.56
CA GLY A 248 -9.74 5.85 -24.90
C GLY A 248 -9.20 4.71 -25.76
N ASN A 249 -7.86 4.61 -25.95
CA ASN A 249 -7.25 3.48 -26.63
C ASN A 249 -7.32 2.23 -25.76
N GLU A 250 -7.62 1.09 -26.39
CA GLU A 250 -7.76 -0.20 -25.70
C GLU A 250 -6.54 -1.09 -25.96
N THR A 251 -6.00 -1.65 -24.89
CA THR A 251 -4.89 -2.62 -24.95
C THR A 251 -5.22 -3.83 -24.10
N ASN A 252 -5.07 -5.04 -24.63
CA ASN A 252 -5.15 -6.26 -23.85
C ASN A 252 -3.77 -6.61 -23.30
N LYS A 253 -3.68 -6.85 -21.98
CA LYS A 253 -2.43 -7.16 -21.31
C LYS A 253 -2.61 -8.26 -20.29
N GLU A 254 -1.67 -9.19 -20.26
CA GLU A 254 -1.49 -10.12 -19.15
C GLU A 254 -0.47 -9.53 -18.18
N VAL A 255 -0.77 -9.63 -16.89
CA VAL A 255 0.07 -9.08 -15.82
C VAL A 255 0.19 -10.07 -14.67
N HIS A 256 1.27 -10.00 -13.94
CA HIS A 256 1.40 -10.68 -12.67
C HIS A 256 0.57 -9.98 -11.57
N GLU A 257 -0.17 -10.77 -10.81
CA GLU A 257 -0.73 -10.37 -9.53
C GLU A 257 -0.22 -11.32 -8.44
N ARG A 258 0.08 -10.80 -7.25
CA ARG A 258 0.33 -11.64 -6.09
C ARG A 258 -0.92 -12.45 -5.79
N LYS A 259 -0.77 -13.78 -5.66
CA LYS A 259 -1.90 -14.66 -5.34
C LYS A 259 -2.62 -14.20 -4.06
N PRO A 260 -3.95 -14.31 -3.99
CA PRO A 260 -4.73 -13.83 -2.85
C PRO A 260 -4.28 -14.38 -1.49
N GLU A 261 -3.85 -15.64 -1.43
CA GLU A 261 -3.35 -16.26 -0.21
C GLU A 261 -2.10 -15.59 0.34
N TRP A 262 -1.19 -15.12 -0.52
CA TRP A 262 -0.01 -14.35 -0.14
C TRP A 262 -0.37 -12.93 0.32
N GLY A 263 -1.39 -12.32 -0.30
CA GLY A 263 -1.93 -11.02 0.10
C GLY A 263 -2.57 -11.01 1.49
N MET A 264 -2.85 -12.17 2.06
CA MET A 264 -3.49 -12.31 3.37
C MET A 264 -2.52 -12.63 4.51
N LEU A 265 -1.22 -12.74 4.26
CA LEU A 265 -0.22 -12.99 5.30
C LEU A 265 -0.09 -11.75 6.19
N ARG A 266 -0.08 -11.97 7.50
CA ARG A 266 -0.12 -10.87 8.46
C ARG A 266 0.86 -11.02 9.63
N TYR A 267 1.08 -12.24 10.12
CA TYR A 267 1.81 -12.42 11.38
C TYR A 267 3.29 -12.13 11.27
N ALA A 268 3.90 -12.48 10.15
CA ALA A 268 5.30 -12.15 9.90
C ALA A 268 5.49 -10.64 9.76
N GLU A 269 4.55 -9.95 9.11
CA GLU A 269 4.56 -8.48 8.95
C GLU A 269 4.52 -7.75 10.29
N MET A 270 3.77 -8.24 11.27
CA MET A 270 3.77 -7.65 12.63
C MET A 270 5.16 -7.70 13.29
N ASN A 271 5.91 -8.77 13.07
CA ASN A 271 7.29 -8.86 13.56
C ASN A 271 8.23 -7.94 12.80
N VAL A 272 8.05 -7.82 11.49
CA VAL A 272 8.78 -6.88 10.62
C VAL A 272 8.57 -5.46 11.10
N ASN A 273 7.32 -5.01 11.27
CA ASN A 273 7.00 -3.65 11.70
C ASN A 273 7.61 -3.31 13.06
N ARG A 274 7.62 -4.26 14.00
CA ARG A 274 8.29 -4.08 15.29
C ARG A 274 9.80 -3.95 15.14
N ASP A 275 10.41 -4.72 14.26
CA ASP A 275 11.85 -4.69 14.02
C ASP A 275 12.25 -3.39 13.30
N LEU A 276 11.47 -2.94 12.32
CA LEU A 276 11.64 -1.66 11.64
C LEU A 276 11.66 -0.47 12.62
N LYS A 277 10.68 -0.42 13.53
CA LYS A 277 10.61 0.62 14.57
C LYS A 277 11.83 0.56 15.52
N ARG A 278 12.23 -0.64 15.95
CA ARG A 278 13.39 -0.82 16.84
C ARG A 278 14.72 -0.42 16.23
N ASN A 279 14.86 -0.52 14.93
CA ASN A 279 16.08 -0.17 14.20
C ASN A 279 16.01 1.24 13.56
N ASN A 280 15.00 2.04 13.93
CA ASN A 280 14.78 3.40 13.41
C ASN A 280 14.72 3.47 11.87
N ILE A 281 14.20 2.40 11.24
CA ILE A 281 13.96 2.38 9.78
C ILE A 281 12.66 3.10 9.45
N VAL A 282 11.70 3.05 10.36
CA VAL A 282 10.42 3.75 10.29
C VAL A 282 10.26 4.58 11.54
N ASP A 283 9.87 5.83 11.35
CA ASP A 283 9.50 6.73 12.42
C ASP A 283 7.97 6.82 12.53
N THR A 284 7.44 6.79 13.73
CA THR A 284 5.99 6.89 13.97
C THR A 284 5.72 7.80 15.15
N GLU A 285 4.76 8.68 14.99
CA GLU A 285 4.37 9.67 15.99
C GLU A 285 2.83 9.77 16.09
N MET A 286 2.36 10.16 17.25
CA MET A 286 0.97 10.54 17.45
C MET A 286 0.93 12.06 17.70
N LEU A 287 0.72 12.82 16.63
CA LEU A 287 0.73 14.28 16.68
C LEU A 287 -0.42 14.77 17.58
N GLU A 288 -0.06 15.53 18.61
CA GLU A 288 -0.96 15.99 19.69
C GLU A 288 -1.82 14.89 20.36
N GLY A 289 -1.39 13.62 20.26
CA GLY A 289 -2.15 12.47 20.76
C GLY A 289 -3.38 12.10 19.90
N ILE A 290 -3.52 12.67 18.69
CA ILE A 290 -4.74 12.57 17.86
C ILE A 290 -4.42 11.98 16.48
N ILE A 291 -3.49 12.60 15.73
CA ILE A 291 -3.20 12.22 14.35
C ILE A 291 -2.04 11.24 14.34
N PRO A 292 -2.26 9.97 13.93
CA PRO A 292 -1.15 9.04 13.70
C PRO A 292 -0.37 9.47 12.47
N LEU A 293 0.94 9.59 12.62
CA LEU A 293 1.88 9.93 11.56
C LEU A 293 2.95 8.84 11.46
N GLY A 294 3.41 8.58 10.27
CA GLY A 294 4.52 7.69 10.01
C GLY A 294 5.38 8.19 8.86
N PHE A 295 6.66 7.86 8.90
CA PHE A 295 7.64 8.26 7.89
C PHE A 295 8.71 7.19 7.70
N GLU A 296 9.10 6.99 6.45
CA GLU A 296 10.29 6.23 6.07
C GLU A 296 10.92 6.81 4.80
N ASN A 297 12.15 6.43 4.56
CA ASN A 297 12.83 6.64 3.29
C ASN A 297 12.76 5.34 2.49
N SER A 298 12.26 5.39 1.27
CA SER A 298 12.00 4.21 0.44
C SER A 298 13.23 3.33 0.22
N ARG A 299 14.39 3.93 -0.02
CA ARG A 299 15.65 3.18 -0.25
C ARG A 299 16.14 2.53 1.02
N THR A 300 16.24 3.29 2.10
CA THR A 300 16.66 2.76 3.41
C THR A 300 15.77 1.61 3.86
N PHE A 301 14.46 1.76 3.69
CA PHE A 301 13.47 0.76 4.05
C PHE A 301 13.63 -0.54 3.23
N VAL A 302 13.63 -0.44 1.91
CA VAL A 302 13.72 -1.60 1.03
C VAL A 302 15.08 -2.32 1.19
N ASP A 303 16.18 -1.57 1.27
CA ASP A 303 17.52 -2.14 1.49
C ASP A 303 17.63 -2.83 2.85
N TYR A 304 16.98 -2.29 3.88
CA TYR A 304 16.90 -2.96 5.17
C TYR A 304 16.19 -4.31 5.06
N LEU A 305 15.02 -4.38 4.43
CA LEU A 305 14.30 -5.63 4.22
C LEU A 305 15.12 -6.64 3.42
N ARG A 306 15.76 -6.21 2.33
CA ARG A 306 16.66 -7.05 1.52
C ARG A 306 17.83 -7.59 2.33
N SER A 307 18.43 -6.78 3.20
CA SER A 307 19.51 -7.22 4.10
C SER A 307 19.07 -8.32 5.07
N LYS A 308 17.78 -8.35 5.41
CA LYS A 308 17.16 -9.35 6.29
C LYS A 308 16.69 -10.60 5.56
N ASN A 309 16.54 -10.57 4.26
CA ASN A 309 16.02 -11.69 3.48
C ASN A 309 16.80 -13.00 3.74
N LYS A 310 18.13 -12.95 3.72
CA LYS A 310 19.00 -14.09 4.07
C LYS A 310 18.91 -14.53 5.53
N LYS A 311 18.47 -13.64 6.45
CA LYS A 311 18.38 -13.86 7.90
C LYS A 311 16.98 -14.26 8.34
N GLY A 312 16.04 -14.41 7.40
CA GLY A 312 14.68 -14.86 7.70
C GLY A 312 13.60 -13.80 7.64
N TYR A 313 13.78 -12.73 6.89
CA TYR A 313 12.64 -11.89 6.51
C TYR A 313 11.69 -12.72 5.60
N PRO A 314 10.39 -12.69 5.83
CA PRO A 314 9.61 -11.98 6.84
C PRO A 314 9.45 -12.70 8.20
N TYR A 315 10.46 -13.36 8.73
CA TYR A 315 10.55 -13.92 10.08
C TYR A 315 9.75 -15.21 10.34
N TYR A 316 9.48 -15.97 9.32
CA TYR A 316 9.05 -17.36 9.52
C TYR A 316 10.20 -18.23 10.02
N LYS A 317 9.87 -19.27 10.78
CA LYS A 317 10.87 -20.17 11.39
C LYS A 317 11.44 -21.19 10.42
N LEU A 318 10.60 -21.66 9.48
CA LEU A 318 10.96 -22.60 8.43
C LEU A 318 10.88 -21.89 7.09
N PHE A 319 11.86 -22.12 6.25
CA PHE A 319 12.02 -21.49 4.93
C PHE A 319 11.82 -22.53 3.84
#